data_f6d4728d39812be7c37986c2570fd9c0
#
_entry.id   f6d4728d39812be7c37986c2570fd9c0
#
_cell.length_a   1.000
_cell.length_b   1.000
_cell.length_c   1.000
_cell.angle_alpha   90.00
_cell.angle_beta   90.00
_cell.angle_gamma   90.00
#
_symmetry.space_group_name_H-M   'P 1'
#
loop_
_entity.id
_entity.type
_entity.pdbx_description
1 polymer ?
#
loop_
_entity_poly.entity_id
_entity_poly.type
_entity_poly.pdbx_seq_one_letter_code
_entity_poly.pdbx_strand_id
1 'polypeptide(L)'
;MRLLIASLLITGLYTLAESSTLENEETQIYINKLTLLESPAPLLNDHPEFVQPIEELTRYEAPILVDDDGADLSVRAWRFSYNARGIIEMPNRIRSDQTAVIMVHPWGIDDGQGWRTPEPAGVADFCTPEKNHLAGKHTREVIDPLLKRLRPDVKLVMYSLIGPVDPIRTKLYRTIDYTPTATERKQAQAALTKALNTFKYTSEPLPSRFAISREHPVIDYFKQFEGLAVRNAPGFWQLPVPVTADITVHDDDVLIFDVEGYDKVRDFLKDNGIRHVILTGYATDMCFCATTAGYENLSKDFNVFLVGDATLATFPANSTPKYATNAHISFASLNQLVTQTSWIRKVEK
;
A
#
# COMPACT_ATOMS: atom_id res chain seq x y z
N MET A 1 36.31 -23.63 -60.91
CA MET A 1 34.96 -23.28 -60.48
C MET A 1 35.08 -22.44 -59.21
N ARG A 2 35.13 -21.14 -59.35
CA ARG A 2 35.31 -20.16 -58.24
C ARG A 2 33.97 -19.54 -57.93
N LEU A 3 33.46 -19.75 -56.71
CA LEU A 3 32.27 -19.03 -56.21
C LEU A 3 32.68 -17.65 -55.70
N LEU A 4 32.16 -16.63 -56.31
CA LEU A 4 32.16 -15.25 -55.80
C LEU A 4 31.07 -15.08 -54.76
N ILE A 5 31.45 -14.71 -53.53
CA ILE A 5 30.51 -14.26 -52.48
C ILE A 5 30.47 -12.74 -52.61
N ALA A 6 29.36 -12.21 -53.05
CA ALA A 6 29.09 -10.79 -53.05
C ALA A 6 28.53 -10.38 -51.67
N SER A 7 29.33 -9.62 -50.93
CA SER A 7 28.85 -8.95 -49.70
C SER A 7 28.00 -7.74 -50.06
N LEU A 8 26.72 -7.80 -49.80
CA LEU A 8 25.82 -6.63 -49.87
C LEU A 8 25.95 -5.85 -48.56
N LEU A 9 26.61 -4.72 -48.62
CA LEU A 9 26.58 -3.67 -47.59
C LEU A 9 25.23 -2.93 -47.72
N ILE A 10 24.27 -3.24 -46.84
CA ILE A 10 23.05 -2.43 -46.66
C ILE A 10 23.39 -1.34 -45.65
N THR A 11 23.77 -0.17 -46.17
CA THR A 11 23.79 1.08 -45.42
C THR A 11 22.33 1.54 -45.21
N GLY A 12 21.74 1.13 -44.10
CA GLY A 12 20.46 1.68 -43.67
C GLY A 12 20.63 3.12 -43.22
N LEU A 13 20.26 4.05 -44.08
CA LEU A 13 19.95 5.42 -43.65
C LEU A 13 18.71 5.32 -42.73
N TYR A 14 18.94 5.40 -41.44
CA TYR A 14 17.86 5.76 -40.52
C TYR A 14 17.61 7.26 -40.68
N THR A 15 16.73 7.62 -41.59
CA THR A 15 16.07 8.92 -41.50
C THR A 15 15.30 8.94 -40.18
N LEU A 16 15.70 9.83 -39.29
CA LEU A 16 14.89 10.27 -38.18
C LEU A 16 13.63 10.90 -38.79
N ALA A 17 12.62 10.08 -39.01
CA ALA A 17 11.27 10.58 -39.18
C ALA A 17 10.90 11.22 -37.85
N GLU A 18 10.91 12.54 -37.77
CA GLU A 18 10.30 13.28 -36.69
C GLU A 18 8.87 12.77 -36.56
N SER A 19 8.57 12.09 -35.47
CA SER A 19 7.25 11.59 -35.18
C SER A 19 6.36 12.74 -34.75
N SER A 20 5.83 13.47 -35.70
CA SER A 20 4.78 14.47 -35.49
C SER A 20 3.41 13.86 -35.16
N THR A 21 3.36 12.55 -34.89
CA THR A 21 2.08 11.80 -34.70
C THR A 21 1.87 11.32 -33.25
N LEU A 22 2.68 11.78 -32.26
CA LEU A 22 2.53 11.35 -30.86
C LEU A 22 1.79 12.35 -29.96
N GLU A 23 1.42 13.51 -30.47
CA GLU A 23 0.60 14.47 -29.73
C GLU A 23 -0.87 14.27 -30.12
N ASN A 24 -1.54 13.34 -29.41
CA ASN A 24 -2.99 13.40 -29.24
C ASN A 24 -3.28 13.92 -27.82
N GLU A 25 -4.50 14.32 -27.52
CA GLU A 25 -4.90 14.93 -26.25
C GLU A 25 -4.57 14.05 -25.00
N GLU A 26 -4.22 12.76 -25.20
CA GLU A 26 -3.92 11.80 -24.14
C GLU A 26 -2.41 11.59 -23.91
N THR A 27 -1.53 12.16 -24.73
CA THR A 27 -0.09 11.93 -24.62
C THR A 27 0.72 13.22 -24.59
N GLN A 28 1.83 13.21 -23.85
CA GLN A 28 2.83 14.28 -23.83
C GLN A 28 4.21 13.74 -24.18
N ILE A 29 5.05 14.58 -24.78
CA ILE A 29 6.46 14.24 -25.03
C ILE A 29 7.26 14.53 -23.76
N TYR A 30 7.93 13.51 -23.25
CA TYR A 30 8.81 13.61 -22.09
C TYR A 30 10.28 13.44 -22.52
N ILE A 31 11.11 14.44 -22.24
CA ILE A 31 12.53 14.40 -22.53
C ILE A 31 13.27 13.78 -21.35
N ASN A 32 13.66 12.52 -21.47
CA ASN A 32 14.35 11.78 -20.43
C ASN A 32 15.85 12.11 -20.42
N LYS A 33 16.26 12.93 -19.43
CA LYS A 33 17.66 13.26 -19.20
C LYS A 33 18.02 12.90 -17.75
N LEU A 34 18.84 11.88 -17.56
CA LEU A 34 19.26 11.43 -16.24
C LEU A 34 20.47 12.24 -15.73
N THR A 35 20.39 12.65 -14.46
CA THR A 35 21.49 13.30 -13.75
C THR A 35 21.85 12.48 -12.51
N LEU A 36 23.14 12.26 -12.26
CA LEU A 36 23.59 11.56 -11.05
C LEU A 36 23.31 12.40 -9.81
N LEU A 37 22.77 11.74 -8.77
CA LEU A 37 22.44 12.37 -7.50
C LEU A 37 23.28 11.86 -6.34
N GLU A 38 23.46 12.73 -5.34
CA GLU A 38 23.74 12.30 -3.97
C GLU A 38 22.45 11.83 -3.30
N SER A 39 22.56 10.84 -2.42
CA SER A 39 21.40 10.29 -1.72
C SER A 39 20.75 11.30 -0.76
N PRO A 40 19.49 11.69 -0.94
CA PRO A 40 18.78 12.53 0.01
C PRO A 40 18.48 11.77 1.31
N ALA A 41 18.21 12.50 2.38
CA ALA A 41 17.74 11.91 3.61
C ALA A 41 16.38 11.21 3.38
N PRO A 42 16.15 10.02 3.98
CA PRO A 42 14.86 9.34 3.91
C PRO A 42 13.71 10.20 4.45
N LEU A 43 12.49 9.93 3.98
CA LEU A 43 11.29 10.64 4.45
C LEU A 43 11.09 10.49 5.96
N LEU A 44 11.41 9.33 6.50
CA LEU A 44 11.22 8.95 7.91
C LEU A 44 12.58 8.72 8.60
N ASN A 45 13.57 9.61 8.37
CA ASN A 45 14.91 9.48 8.95
C ASN A 45 14.94 9.53 10.49
N ASP A 46 13.86 9.99 11.13
CA ASP A 46 13.72 9.97 12.59
C ASP A 46 13.40 8.57 13.14
N HIS A 47 13.11 7.62 12.24
CA HIS A 47 12.82 6.22 12.55
C HIS A 47 13.75 5.27 11.79
N PRO A 48 15.06 5.29 12.07
CA PRO A 48 16.05 4.54 11.29
C PRO A 48 15.84 3.02 11.34
N GLU A 49 15.16 2.51 12.36
CA GLU A 49 14.80 1.10 12.48
C GLU A 49 13.80 0.64 11.43
N PHE A 50 13.07 1.56 10.81
CA PHE A 50 12.08 1.27 9.76
C PHE A 50 12.52 1.73 8.37
N VAL A 51 13.60 2.53 8.27
CA VAL A 51 14.09 3.04 7.00
C VAL A 51 14.85 1.95 6.23
N GLN A 52 14.59 1.84 4.95
CA GLN A 52 15.31 0.93 4.05
C GLN A 52 16.53 1.62 3.47
N PRO A 53 17.74 1.08 3.65
CA PRO A 53 18.92 1.66 3.04
C PRO A 53 18.90 1.45 1.52
N ILE A 54 18.98 2.54 0.79
CA ILE A 54 19.13 2.54 -0.67
C ILE A 54 20.41 3.28 -1.10
N GLU A 55 21.25 3.67 -0.15
CA GLU A 55 22.43 4.50 -0.34
C GLU A 55 23.51 3.82 -1.17
N GLU A 56 23.55 2.50 -1.14
CA GLU A 56 24.55 1.71 -1.88
C GLU A 56 24.23 1.58 -3.38
N LEU A 57 23.04 2.00 -3.80
CA LEU A 57 22.62 1.90 -5.18
C LEU A 57 22.94 3.18 -5.96
N THR A 58 23.38 3.02 -7.20
CA THR A 58 23.54 4.17 -8.10
C THR A 58 22.19 4.84 -8.35
N ARG A 59 22.14 6.14 -8.15
CA ARG A 59 20.92 6.94 -8.22
C ARG A 59 21.06 8.02 -9.28
N TYR A 60 20.02 8.16 -10.08
CA TYR A 60 19.92 9.17 -11.13
C TYR A 60 18.66 9.99 -10.92
N GLU A 61 18.74 11.29 -11.15
CA GLU A 61 17.55 12.13 -11.25
C GLU A 61 17.07 12.19 -12.69
N ALA A 62 15.81 11.91 -12.90
CA ALA A 62 15.08 12.20 -14.12
C ALA A 62 14.48 13.62 -14.04
N PRO A 63 14.18 14.26 -15.16
CA PRO A 63 13.39 15.48 -15.17
C PRO A 63 12.03 15.30 -14.47
N ILE A 64 11.42 16.42 -14.06
CA ILE A 64 10.09 16.40 -13.45
C ILE A 64 9.10 15.67 -14.38
N LEU A 65 8.36 14.72 -13.84
CA LEU A 65 7.43 13.90 -14.62
C LEU A 65 5.99 14.44 -14.54
N VAL A 66 5.51 14.73 -13.33
CA VAL A 66 4.21 15.36 -13.12
C VAL A 66 4.45 16.79 -12.65
N ASP A 67 3.88 17.76 -13.36
CA ASP A 67 3.95 19.19 -13.02
C ASP A 67 2.56 19.81 -13.20
N ASP A 68 1.73 19.69 -12.18
CA ASP A 68 0.37 20.19 -12.22
C ASP A 68 0.36 21.72 -12.08
N ASP A 69 -0.47 22.39 -12.85
CA ASP A 69 -0.71 23.82 -12.67
C ASP A 69 -1.26 24.11 -11.27
N GLY A 70 -0.61 25.02 -10.55
CA GLY A 70 -0.97 25.36 -9.18
C GLY A 70 -0.60 24.30 -8.15
N ALA A 71 0.33 23.40 -8.48
CA ALA A 71 0.86 22.42 -7.56
C ALA A 71 1.38 23.05 -6.26
N ASP A 72 1.07 22.44 -5.14
CA ASP A 72 1.45 22.85 -3.80
C ASP A 72 2.03 21.73 -2.94
N LEU A 73 2.13 20.53 -3.51
CA LEU A 73 2.89 19.40 -2.97
C LEU A 73 4.04 19.04 -3.91
N SER A 74 5.22 18.80 -3.31
CA SER A 74 6.36 18.24 -4.01
C SER A 74 6.55 16.79 -3.54
N VAL A 75 6.47 15.85 -4.49
CA VAL A 75 6.62 14.41 -4.24
C VAL A 75 7.83 13.92 -5.01
N ARG A 76 8.89 13.55 -4.27
CA ARG A 76 10.03 12.90 -4.86
C ARG A 76 9.79 11.41 -4.87
N ALA A 77 9.68 10.84 -6.05
CA ALA A 77 9.41 9.42 -6.24
C ALA A 77 10.63 8.72 -6.83
N TRP A 78 10.74 7.42 -6.67
CA TRP A 78 11.81 6.63 -7.23
C TRP A 78 11.35 5.25 -7.66
N ARG A 79 12.12 4.67 -8.54
CA ARG A 79 11.93 3.32 -9.01
C ARG A 79 13.26 2.71 -9.42
N PHE A 80 13.44 1.41 -9.17
CA PHE A 80 14.58 0.68 -9.70
C PHE A 80 14.45 0.51 -11.22
N SER A 81 15.54 0.74 -11.94
CA SER A 81 15.59 0.55 -13.39
C SER A 81 16.73 -0.39 -13.78
N TYR A 82 16.40 -1.52 -14.35
CA TYR A 82 17.38 -2.45 -14.89
C TYR A 82 18.23 -1.84 -16.00
N ASN A 83 17.63 -1.08 -16.88
CA ASN A 83 18.32 -0.46 -18.01
C ASN A 83 19.32 0.57 -17.55
N ALA A 84 18.98 1.36 -16.55
CA ALA A 84 19.88 2.32 -15.93
C ALA A 84 20.80 1.69 -14.87
N ARG A 85 20.54 0.42 -14.49
CA ARG A 85 21.27 -0.32 -13.45
C ARG A 85 21.34 0.40 -12.11
N GLY A 86 20.21 0.95 -11.68
CA GLY A 86 20.14 1.70 -10.45
C GLY A 86 18.75 2.26 -10.19
N ILE A 87 18.71 3.22 -9.27
CA ILE A 87 17.49 3.93 -8.92
C ILE A 87 17.36 5.16 -9.79
N ILE A 88 16.19 5.33 -10.39
CA ILE A 88 15.78 6.58 -11.02
C ILE A 88 14.83 7.30 -10.09
N GLU A 89 15.22 8.47 -9.64
CA GLU A 89 14.36 9.38 -8.91
C GLU A 89 13.77 10.43 -9.85
N MET A 90 12.53 10.78 -9.59
CA MET A 90 11.82 11.80 -10.35
C MET A 90 11.11 12.75 -9.39
N PRO A 91 11.38 14.05 -9.47
CA PRO A 91 10.57 15.05 -8.80
C PRO A 91 9.19 15.13 -9.47
N ASN A 92 8.16 15.33 -8.66
CA ASN A 92 6.80 15.58 -9.11
C ASN A 92 6.23 16.76 -8.32
N ARG A 93 5.48 17.60 -8.99
CA ARG A 93 4.72 18.70 -8.39
C ARG A 93 3.25 18.41 -8.61
N ILE A 94 2.53 18.16 -7.54
CA ILE A 94 1.13 17.74 -7.58
C ILE A 94 0.25 18.64 -6.74
N ARG A 95 -1.05 18.60 -6.97
CA ARG A 95 -2.02 19.41 -6.23
C ARG A 95 -2.52 18.65 -5.01
N SER A 96 -2.48 19.28 -3.85
CA SER A 96 -3.01 18.74 -2.59
C SER A 96 -4.51 18.42 -2.69
N ASP A 97 -5.28 19.29 -3.35
CA ASP A 97 -6.73 19.14 -3.55
C ASP A 97 -7.11 18.05 -4.58
N GLN A 98 -6.13 17.42 -5.22
CA GLN A 98 -6.30 16.25 -6.11
C GLN A 98 -5.57 15.00 -5.58
N THR A 99 -5.14 15.02 -4.33
CA THR A 99 -4.38 13.94 -3.71
C THR A 99 -5.17 13.29 -2.57
N ALA A 100 -5.18 11.96 -2.57
CA ALA A 100 -5.68 11.15 -1.45
C ALA A 100 -4.54 10.34 -0.82
N VAL A 101 -4.62 10.13 0.50
CA VAL A 101 -3.83 9.11 1.19
C VAL A 101 -4.72 7.93 1.50
N ILE A 102 -4.31 6.74 1.11
CA ILE A 102 -5.03 5.50 1.39
C ILE A 102 -4.14 4.58 2.23
N MET A 103 -4.64 4.18 3.39
CA MET A 103 -4.02 3.16 4.22
C MET A 103 -4.73 1.83 4.02
N VAL A 104 -4.02 0.87 3.47
CA VAL A 104 -4.52 -0.50 3.30
C VAL A 104 -4.34 -1.26 4.60
N HIS A 105 -5.38 -1.87 5.10
CA HIS A 105 -5.43 -2.77 6.26
C HIS A 105 -4.58 -2.31 7.45
N PRO A 106 -5.03 -1.32 8.23
CA PRO A 106 -4.40 -0.97 9.49
C PRO A 106 -4.15 -2.23 10.33
N TRP A 107 -2.89 -2.42 10.76
CA TRP A 107 -2.54 -3.65 11.45
C TRP A 107 -3.10 -3.67 12.86
N GLY A 108 -3.72 -4.79 13.20
CA GLY A 108 -4.34 -5.02 14.50
C GLY A 108 -5.84 -4.75 14.51
N ILE A 109 -6.48 -5.23 15.56
CA ILE A 109 -7.87 -4.96 15.89
C ILE A 109 -7.90 -4.43 17.31
N ASP A 110 -8.41 -3.22 17.48
CA ASP A 110 -8.51 -2.57 18.77
C ASP A 110 -9.70 -1.61 18.76
N ASP A 111 -10.61 -1.76 19.73
CA ASP A 111 -11.82 -0.94 19.82
C ASP A 111 -11.60 0.45 20.44
N GLY A 112 -10.34 0.79 20.75
CA GLY A 112 -10.01 2.02 21.44
C GLY A 112 -10.37 2.04 22.93
N GLN A 113 -10.92 0.94 23.46
CA GLN A 113 -11.37 0.80 24.85
C GLN A 113 -10.64 -0.32 25.58
N GLY A 114 -9.63 -0.89 24.95
CA GLY A 114 -8.77 -1.92 25.55
C GLY A 114 -8.99 -3.33 25.03
N TRP A 115 -9.98 -3.56 24.15
CA TRP A 115 -10.10 -4.85 23.50
C TRP A 115 -9.01 -4.98 22.42
N ARG A 116 -8.31 -6.11 22.45
CA ARG A 116 -7.29 -6.42 21.44
C ARG A 116 -7.49 -7.83 20.93
N THR A 117 -7.13 -8.05 19.68
CA THR A 117 -7.16 -9.39 19.10
C THR A 117 -6.22 -10.30 19.87
N PRO A 118 -6.70 -11.37 20.52
CA PRO A 118 -5.82 -12.36 21.13
C PRO A 118 -4.99 -13.10 20.09
N GLU A 119 -3.74 -13.36 20.41
CA GLU A 119 -2.90 -14.21 19.57
C GLU A 119 -3.15 -15.69 19.83
N PRO A 120 -3.02 -16.56 18.79
CA PRO A 120 -2.55 -16.30 17.43
C PRO A 120 -3.65 -15.94 16.43
N ALA A 121 -4.75 -15.41 16.84
CA ALA A 121 -5.90 -15.17 16.00
C ALA A 121 -5.89 -13.80 15.29
N GLY A 122 -6.85 -13.55 14.43
CA GLY A 122 -6.97 -12.33 13.66
C GLY A 122 -5.89 -12.21 12.62
N VAL A 123 -5.30 -11.04 12.52
CA VAL A 123 -4.16 -10.81 11.59
C VAL A 123 -2.95 -11.68 11.91
N ALA A 124 -2.87 -12.21 13.12
CA ALA A 124 -1.86 -13.17 13.52
C ALA A 124 -1.94 -14.52 12.79
N ASP A 125 -3.02 -14.78 12.09
CA ASP A 125 -3.17 -15.93 11.20
C ASP A 125 -2.08 -15.96 10.12
N PHE A 126 -1.57 -14.79 9.74
CA PHE A 126 -0.59 -14.64 8.68
C PHE A 126 0.84 -14.42 9.17
N CYS A 127 1.07 -14.27 10.47
CA CYS A 127 2.41 -14.01 10.98
C CYS A 127 2.56 -14.39 12.45
N THR A 128 3.80 -14.29 12.94
CA THR A 128 4.10 -14.60 14.35
C THR A 128 3.72 -13.46 15.30
N PRO A 129 3.59 -13.75 16.61
CA PRO A 129 3.40 -12.73 17.64
C PRO A 129 4.39 -11.57 17.56
N GLU A 130 5.67 -11.87 17.32
CA GLU A 130 6.72 -10.85 17.21
C GLU A 130 6.47 -9.92 16.04
N LYS A 131 6.00 -10.45 14.91
CA LYS A 131 5.66 -9.64 13.74
C LYS A 131 4.44 -8.75 13.99
N ASN A 132 3.44 -9.26 14.71
CA ASN A 132 2.29 -8.47 15.12
C ASN A 132 2.70 -7.31 16.02
N HIS A 133 3.55 -7.54 17.00
CA HIS A 133 4.08 -6.48 17.87
C HIS A 133 4.85 -5.42 17.07
N LEU A 134 5.68 -5.87 16.14
CA LEU A 134 6.44 -4.97 15.29
C LEU A 134 5.52 -4.14 14.40
N ALA A 135 4.51 -4.74 13.79
CA ALA A 135 3.56 -4.04 12.94
C ALA A 135 2.69 -3.05 13.73
N GLY A 136 2.25 -3.41 14.94
CA GLY A 136 1.55 -2.49 15.84
C GLY A 136 2.44 -1.30 16.25
N LYS A 137 3.72 -1.57 16.57
CA LYS A 137 4.70 -0.50 16.84
C LYS A 137 4.87 0.41 15.61
N HIS A 138 5.05 -0.17 14.43
CA HIS A 138 5.19 0.57 13.18
C HIS A 138 3.93 1.41 12.86
N THR A 139 2.74 0.89 13.12
CA THR A 139 1.49 1.64 12.96
C THR A 139 1.49 2.90 13.84
N ARG A 140 1.85 2.78 15.12
CA ARG A 140 1.87 3.92 16.06
C ARG A 140 2.98 4.93 15.79
N GLU A 141 4.17 4.45 15.46
CA GLU A 141 5.38 5.29 15.44
C GLU A 141 5.72 5.83 14.06
N VAL A 142 5.22 5.20 13.00
CA VAL A 142 5.50 5.57 11.61
C VAL A 142 4.23 5.99 10.87
N ILE A 143 3.22 5.12 10.81
CA ILE A 143 2.07 5.39 9.95
C ILE A 143 1.16 6.49 10.52
N ASP A 144 0.78 6.43 11.80
CA ASP A 144 -0.07 7.45 12.39
C ASP A 144 0.57 8.86 12.36
N PRO A 145 1.86 9.03 12.68
CA PRO A 145 2.55 10.31 12.47
C PRO A 145 2.59 10.75 11.00
N LEU A 146 2.78 9.84 10.06
CA LEU A 146 2.73 10.16 8.64
C LEU A 146 1.35 10.68 8.22
N LEU A 147 0.28 9.99 8.62
CA LEU A 147 -1.09 10.40 8.33
C LEU A 147 -1.40 11.77 8.93
N LYS A 148 -1.00 12.01 10.19
CA LYS A 148 -1.15 13.32 10.85
C LYS A 148 -0.43 14.44 10.11
N ARG A 149 0.77 14.15 9.60
CA ARG A 149 1.58 15.12 8.84
C ARG A 149 0.97 15.43 7.48
N LEU A 150 0.46 14.42 6.76
CA LEU A 150 -0.08 14.60 5.41
C LEU A 150 -1.52 15.13 5.40
N ARG A 151 -2.31 14.86 6.43
CA ARG A 151 -3.74 15.21 6.51
C ARG A 151 -4.05 16.66 6.14
N PRO A 152 -3.35 17.71 6.63
CA PRO A 152 -3.63 19.08 6.25
C PRO A 152 -3.29 19.40 4.79
N ASP A 153 -2.53 18.54 4.14
CA ASP A 153 -1.96 18.76 2.82
C ASP A 153 -2.50 17.78 1.76
N VAL A 154 -3.60 17.07 2.04
CA VAL A 154 -4.28 16.20 1.10
C VAL A 154 -5.80 16.38 1.17
N LYS A 155 -6.49 16.02 0.11
CA LYS A 155 -7.95 16.17 0.05
C LYS A 155 -8.69 15.11 0.86
N LEU A 156 -8.20 13.88 0.84
CA LEU A 156 -8.85 12.73 1.48
C LEU A 156 -7.83 11.87 2.23
N VAL A 157 -8.22 11.39 3.40
CA VAL A 157 -7.57 10.28 4.11
C VAL A 157 -8.57 9.13 4.16
N MET A 158 -8.13 7.94 3.73
CA MET A 158 -9.00 6.79 3.58
C MET A 158 -8.36 5.55 4.18
N TYR A 159 -9.20 4.64 4.68
CA TYR A 159 -8.79 3.36 5.24
C TYR A 159 -9.52 2.23 4.51
N SER A 160 -8.77 1.27 3.95
CA SER A 160 -9.33 0.02 3.43
C SER A 160 -9.35 -1.01 4.56
N LEU A 161 -10.49 -1.57 4.87
CA LEU A 161 -10.64 -2.58 5.92
C LEU A 161 -11.16 -3.89 5.38
N ILE A 162 -10.71 -4.96 6.03
CA ILE A 162 -11.11 -6.33 5.76
C ILE A 162 -12.59 -6.53 6.11
N GLY A 163 -13.22 -7.46 5.40
CA GLY A 163 -14.55 -7.97 5.69
C GLY A 163 -15.68 -7.26 4.95
N PRO A 164 -16.91 -7.74 5.16
CA PRO A 164 -18.08 -7.23 4.46
C PRO A 164 -18.51 -5.85 4.98
N VAL A 165 -19.31 -5.17 4.18
CA VAL A 165 -20.06 -3.99 4.65
C VAL A 165 -20.97 -4.43 5.80
N ASP A 166 -20.92 -3.70 6.90
CA ASP A 166 -21.73 -3.97 8.08
C ASP A 166 -22.35 -2.69 8.65
N PRO A 167 -23.49 -2.79 9.34
CA PRO A 167 -24.21 -1.62 9.83
C PRO A 167 -23.52 -0.90 10.99
N ILE A 168 -22.60 -1.57 11.70
CA ILE A 168 -21.87 -0.95 12.82
C ILE A 168 -20.80 -0.01 12.25
N ARG A 169 -19.91 -0.53 11.39
CA ARG A 169 -18.84 0.30 10.82
C ARG A 169 -19.38 1.39 9.89
N THR A 170 -20.45 1.11 9.13
CA THR A 170 -21.10 2.11 8.26
C THR A 170 -21.65 3.29 9.06
N LYS A 171 -22.08 3.07 10.32
CA LYS A 171 -22.56 4.13 11.21
C LYS A 171 -21.49 4.68 12.15
N LEU A 172 -20.35 4.02 12.25
CA LEU A 172 -19.22 4.49 13.04
C LEU A 172 -18.33 5.43 12.22
N TYR A 173 -18.09 5.11 10.95
CA TYR A 173 -17.21 5.84 10.05
C TYR A 173 -18.00 6.44 8.87
N ARG A 174 -17.47 7.52 8.30
CA ARG A 174 -17.87 7.93 6.97
C ARG A 174 -17.41 6.86 5.97
N THR A 175 -18.29 6.46 5.07
CA THR A 175 -17.98 5.55 3.97
C THR A 175 -18.14 6.27 2.63
N ILE A 176 -17.89 5.58 1.54
CA ILE A 176 -18.08 6.12 0.19
C ILE A 176 -19.52 6.64 0.00
N ASP A 177 -20.51 5.93 0.50
CA ASP A 177 -21.94 6.23 0.26
C ASP A 177 -22.64 6.92 1.43
N TYR A 178 -22.00 7.00 2.61
CA TYR A 178 -22.70 7.42 3.81
C TYR A 178 -21.84 8.23 4.77
N THR A 179 -22.41 9.31 5.29
CA THR A 179 -21.80 10.11 6.37
C THR A 179 -22.68 10.03 7.62
N PRO A 180 -22.25 9.35 8.68
CA PRO A 180 -23.04 9.19 9.89
C PRO A 180 -23.10 10.47 10.72
N THR A 181 -24.21 10.62 11.43
CA THR A 181 -24.36 11.71 12.43
C THR A 181 -23.56 11.36 13.71
N ALA A 182 -23.26 12.38 14.53
CA ALA A 182 -22.59 12.17 15.81
C ALA A 182 -23.35 11.19 16.74
N THR A 183 -24.68 11.21 16.70
CA THR A 183 -25.53 10.28 17.48
C THR A 183 -25.36 8.84 17.00
N GLU A 184 -25.36 8.63 15.68
CA GLU A 184 -25.14 7.29 15.09
C GLU A 184 -23.75 6.77 15.41
N ARG A 185 -22.72 7.61 15.30
CA ARG A 185 -21.34 7.23 15.68
C ARG A 185 -21.28 6.75 17.13
N LYS A 186 -21.87 7.47 18.05
CA LYS A 186 -21.90 7.09 19.48
C LYS A 186 -22.62 5.74 19.71
N GLN A 187 -23.74 5.53 19.02
CA GLN A 187 -24.49 4.27 19.11
C GLN A 187 -23.70 3.11 18.49
N ALA A 188 -23.07 3.35 17.32
CA ALA A 188 -22.27 2.37 16.63
C ALA A 188 -21.01 1.99 17.44
N GLN A 189 -20.36 2.96 18.11
CA GLN A 189 -19.23 2.67 19.00
C GLN A 189 -19.64 1.73 20.15
N ALA A 190 -20.79 1.97 20.78
CA ALA A 190 -21.29 1.08 21.83
C ALA A 190 -21.63 -0.33 21.30
N ALA A 191 -22.20 -0.39 20.09
CA ALA A 191 -22.50 -1.67 19.42
C ALA A 191 -21.23 -2.43 19.05
N LEU A 192 -20.19 -1.74 18.53
CA LEU A 192 -18.88 -2.30 18.24
C LEU A 192 -18.24 -2.91 19.49
N THR A 193 -18.16 -2.11 20.56
CA THR A 193 -17.60 -2.56 21.85
C THR A 193 -18.33 -3.82 22.34
N LYS A 194 -19.66 -3.84 22.24
CA LYS A 194 -20.44 -5.02 22.62
C LYS A 194 -20.12 -6.23 21.73
N ALA A 195 -20.03 -6.05 20.41
CA ALA A 195 -19.74 -7.13 19.47
C ALA A 195 -18.37 -7.75 19.76
N LEU A 196 -17.34 -6.91 19.93
CA LEU A 196 -15.99 -7.37 20.21
C LEU A 196 -15.87 -8.06 21.59
N ASN A 197 -16.47 -7.50 22.63
CA ASN A 197 -16.40 -8.06 23.98
C ASN A 197 -17.22 -9.35 24.15
N THR A 198 -18.19 -9.60 23.28
CA THR A 198 -18.98 -10.85 23.32
C THR A 198 -18.37 -11.96 22.46
N PHE A 199 -17.45 -11.61 21.55
CA PHE A 199 -16.76 -12.60 20.72
C PHE A 199 -15.84 -13.47 21.58
N LYS A 200 -15.91 -14.78 21.37
CA LYS A 200 -15.08 -15.73 22.10
C LYS A 200 -14.17 -16.46 21.14
N TYR A 201 -12.89 -16.37 21.44
CA TYR A 201 -11.88 -17.17 20.78
C TYR A 201 -11.95 -18.61 21.25
N THR A 202 -11.97 -19.53 20.30
CA THR A 202 -11.78 -20.95 20.54
C THR A 202 -10.44 -21.31 19.91
N SER A 203 -9.47 -21.68 20.75
CA SER A 203 -8.15 -22.14 20.25
C SER A 203 -8.23 -23.64 20.00
N GLU A 204 -8.24 -24.03 18.73
CA GLU A 204 -8.15 -25.44 18.34
C GLU A 204 -6.74 -25.70 17.80
N PRO A 205 -6.00 -26.65 18.37
CA PRO A 205 -4.69 -27.03 17.85
C PRO A 205 -4.85 -27.64 16.44
N LEU A 206 -3.81 -27.49 15.63
CA LEU A 206 -3.75 -28.21 14.37
C LEU A 206 -3.88 -29.72 14.61
N PRO A 207 -4.62 -30.45 13.78
CA PRO A 207 -4.77 -31.87 13.94
C PRO A 207 -3.41 -32.56 13.84
N SER A 208 -3.14 -33.46 14.76
CA SER A 208 -1.90 -34.25 14.75
C SER A 208 -1.83 -35.25 13.60
N ARG A 209 -2.96 -35.52 12.97
CA ARG A 209 -3.09 -36.44 11.83
C ARG A 209 -4.08 -35.86 10.84
N PHE A 210 -3.69 -35.82 9.57
CA PHE A 210 -4.57 -35.41 8.46
C PHE A 210 -4.19 -36.17 7.18
N ALA A 211 -5.15 -36.30 6.28
CA ALA A 211 -4.92 -36.92 4.98
C ALA A 211 -4.30 -35.89 4.01
N ILE A 212 -3.32 -36.34 3.23
CA ILE A 212 -2.75 -35.59 2.12
C ILE A 212 -2.81 -36.45 0.85
N SER A 213 -2.98 -35.79 -0.29
CA SER A 213 -2.93 -36.42 -1.60
C SER A 213 -1.55 -37.01 -1.87
N ARG A 214 -1.52 -38.14 -2.56
CA ARG A 214 -0.26 -38.69 -3.08
C ARG A 214 0.22 -37.96 -4.34
N GLU A 215 -0.69 -37.29 -5.02
CA GLU A 215 -0.41 -36.55 -6.25
C GLU A 215 0.15 -35.16 -5.95
N HIS A 216 -0.43 -34.46 -4.94
CA HIS A 216 -0.07 -33.09 -4.59
C HIS A 216 0.23 -32.93 -3.07
N PRO A 217 1.14 -33.72 -2.51
CA PRO A 217 1.32 -33.82 -1.07
C PRO A 217 1.78 -32.49 -0.42
N VAL A 218 2.61 -31.72 -1.13
CA VAL A 218 3.14 -30.43 -0.62
C VAL A 218 2.03 -29.39 -0.52
N ILE A 219 1.21 -29.27 -1.55
CA ILE A 219 0.09 -28.32 -1.57
C ILE A 219 -0.90 -28.69 -0.46
N ASP A 220 -1.27 -29.95 -0.37
CA ASP A 220 -2.24 -30.42 0.64
C ASP A 220 -1.69 -30.27 2.06
N TYR A 221 -0.39 -30.46 2.25
CA TYR A 221 0.24 -30.20 3.54
C TYR A 221 0.08 -28.74 3.95
N PHE A 222 0.42 -27.78 3.07
CA PHE A 222 0.34 -26.37 3.41
C PHE A 222 -1.08 -25.84 3.54
N LYS A 223 -2.06 -26.40 2.84
CA LYS A 223 -3.49 -26.08 3.04
C LYS A 223 -3.99 -26.31 4.47
N GLN A 224 -3.32 -27.14 5.28
CA GLN A 224 -3.68 -27.32 6.68
C GLN A 224 -3.48 -26.05 7.52
N PHE A 225 -2.64 -25.15 7.08
CA PHE A 225 -2.31 -23.90 7.77
C PHE A 225 -3.13 -22.71 7.26
N GLU A 226 -3.82 -22.86 6.14
CA GLU A 226 -4.67 -21.81 5.60
C GLU A 226 -5.91 -21.62 6.47
N GLY A 227 -6.27 -20.36 6.73
CA GLY A 227 -7.49 -20.01 7.44
C GLY A 227 -7.50 -20.39 8.91
N LEU A 228 -6.36 -20.33 9.61
CA LEU A 228 -6.29 -20.61 11.05
C LEU A 228 -7.25 -19.75 11.87
N ALA A 229 -7.41 -18.47 11.55
CA ALA A 229 -8.35 -17.59 12.25
C ALA A 229 -9.80 -18.08 12.08
N VAL A 230 -10.18 -18.57 10.90
CA VAL A 230 -11.49 -19.17 10.66
C VAL A 230 -11.66 -20.45 11.48
N ARG A 231 -10.62 -21.26 11.55
CA ARG A 231 -10.63 -22.53 12.28
C ARG A 231 -10.64 -22.34 13.80
N ASN A 232 -9.76 -21.45 14.29
CA ASN A 232 -9.58 -21.22 15.72
C ASN A 232 -10.60 -20.25 16.30
N ALA A 233 -11.22 -19.43 15.46
CA ALA A 233 -12.17 -18.42 15.86
C ALA A 233 -13.30 -18.28 14.84
N PRO A 234 -14.22 -19.27 14.76
CA PRO A 234 -15.37 -19.20 13.87
C PRO A 234 -16.14 -17.91 14.09
N GLY A 235 -16.49 -17.21 13.00
CA GLY A 235 -17.16 -15.91 13.05
C GLY A 235 -16.23 -14.70 13.20
N PHE A 236 -14.91 -14.91 13.29
CA PHE A 236 -13.96 -13.80 13.41
C PHE A 236 -14.05 -12.84 12.20
N TRP A 237 -14.07 -13.35 10.99
CA TRP A 237 -14.12 -12.54 9.78
C TRP A 237 -15.46 -11.83 9.55
N GLN A 238 -16.48 -12.17 10.34
CA GLN A 238 -17.76 -11.48 10.37
C GLN A 238 -17.84 -10.39 11.44
N LEU A 239 -16.81 -10.28 12.28
CA LEU A 239 -16.74 -9.17 13.24
C LEU A 239 -16.62 -7.83 12.51
N PRO A 240 -17.22 -6.77 13.04
CA PRO A 240 -17.02 -5.41 12.53
C PRO A 240 -15.63 -4.89 12.93
N VAL A 241 -14.59 -5.37 12.25
CA VAL A 241 -13.20 -5.01 12.53
C VAL A 241 -13.02 -3.49 12.40
N PRO A 242 -12.67 -2.76 13.45
CA PRO A 242 -12.50 -1.31 13.41
C PRO A 242 -11.16 -0.91 12.79
N VAL A 243 -11.02 0.38 12.49
CA VAL A 243 -9.67 0.96 12.39
C VAL A 243 -9.03 0.85 13.76
N THR A 244 -7.79 0.38 13.81
CA THR A 244 -7.10 0.19 15.10
C THR A 244 -7.00 1.50 15.88
N ALA A 245 -7.09 1.42 17.21
CA ALA A 245 -6.91 2.57 18.10
C ALA A 245 -5.52 3.20 18.03
N ASP A 246 -4.56 2.51 17.43
CA ASP A 246 -3.21 3.04 17.15
C ASP A 246 -3.21 4.13 16.05
N ILE A 247 -4.34 4.33 15.36
CA ILE A 247 -4.53 5.35 14.32
C ILE A 247 -5.50 6.43 14.81
N THR A 248 -5.13 7.68 14.59
CA THR A 248 -6.04 8.82 14.83
C THR A 248 -6.98 9.01 13.65
N VAL A 249 -8.20 8.48 13.78
CA VAL A 249 -9.26 8.62 12.77
C VAL A 249 -10.04 9.91 13.01
N HIS A 250 -10.30 10.67 11.95
CA HIS A 250 -11.12 11.87 11.97
C HIS A 250 -12.50 11.60 11.35
N ASP A 251 -13.46 12.46 11.67
CA ASP A 251 -14.88 12.30 11.25
C ASP A 251 -15.07 12.38 9.72
N ASP A 252 -14.18 13.04 9.02
CA ASP A 252 -14.16 13.20 7.57
C ASP A 252 -13.35 12.13 6.83
N ASP A 253 -12.60 11.29 7.56
CA ASP A 253 -11.90 10.15 6.97
C ASP A 253 -12.89 9.14 6.40
N VAL A 254 -12.51 8.51 5.27
CA VAL A 254 -13.40 7.62 4.53
C VAL A 254 -12.98 6.16 4.68
N LEU A 255 -13.90 5.33 5.12
CA LEU A 255 -13.71 3.89 5.17
C LEU A 255 -14.09 3.25 3.83
N ILE A 256 -13.25 2.33 3.36
CA ILE A 256 -13.47 1.47 2.21
C ILE A 256 -13.59 0.03 2.72
N PHE A 257 -14.60 -0.69 2.28
CA PHE A 257 -14.72 -2.13 2.52
C PHE A 257 -14.14 -2.90 1.33
N ASP A 258 -13.32 -3.91 1.60
CA ASP A 258 -12.66 -4.69 0.53
C ASP A 258 -13.63 -5.37 -0.44
N VAL A 259 -14.86 -5.65 0.00
CA VAL A 259 -15.89 -6.31 -0.83
C VAL A 259 -16.70 -5.32 -1.70
N GLU A 260 -16.48 -4.02 -1.56
CA GLU A 260 -17.25 -3.01 -2.34
C GLU A 260 -16.95 -3.04 -3.83
N GLY A 261 -15.79 -3.56 -4.20
CA GLY A 261 -15.32 -3.57 -5.58
C GLY A 261 -14.60 -2.29 -5.99
N TYR A 262 -13.64 -2.44 -6.90
CA TYR A 262 -12.77 -1.34 -7.30
C TYR A 262 -13.53 -0.22 -8.03
N ASP A 263 -14.50 -0.55 -8.87
CA ASP A 263 -15.23 0.45 -9.65
C ASP A 263 -15.86 1.52 -8.78
N LYS A 264 -16.42 1.13 -7.64
CA LYS A 264 -17.02 2.04 -6.68
C LYS A 264 -15.99 2.98 -6.04
N VAL A 265 -14.81 2.46 -5.68
CA VAL A 265 -13.71 3.25 -5.13
C VAL A 265 -13.15 4.20 -6.18
N ARG A 266 -12.94 3.70 -7.41
CA ARG A 266 -12.49 4.52 -8.55
C ARG A 266 -13.42 5.70 -8.80
N ASP A 267 -14.71 5.43 -8.91
CA ASP A 267 -15.69 6.45 -9.23
C ASP A 267 -15.78 7.50 -8.12
N PHE A 268 -15.79 7.07 -6.85
CA PHE A 268 -15.72 7.98 -5.72
C PHE A 268 -14.47 8.87 -5.75
N LEU A 269 -13.31 8.32 -6.02
CA LEU A 269 -12.07 9.09 -6.12
C LEU A 269 -12.12 10.09 -7.29
N LYS A 270 -12.61 9.67 -8.45
CA LYS A 270 -12.76 10.54 -9.63
C LYS A 270 -13.78 11.65 -9.39
N ASP A 271 -14.92 11.36 -8.79
CA ASP A 271 -15.95 12.34 -8.43
C ASP A 271 -15.44 13.39 -7.44
N ASN A 272 -14.50 13.00 -6.61
CA ASN A 272 -13.79 13.93 -5.73
C ASN A 272 -12.57 14.61 -6.42
N GLY A 273 -12.36 14.42 -7.71
CA GLY A 273 -11.28 15.04 -8.47
C GLY A 273 -9.89 14.53 -8.12
N ILE A 274 -9.79 13.33 -7.53
CA ILE A 274 -8.49 12.73 -7.18
C ILE A 274 -7.79 12.25 -8.44
N ARG A 275 -6.52 12.56 -8.56
CA ARG A 275 -5.58 12.11 -9.59
C ARG A 275 -4.39 11.36 -9.03
N HIS A 276 -4.03 11.65 -7.78
CA HIS A 276 -2.85 11.13 -7.12
C HIS A 276 -3.23 10.38 -5.85
N VAL A 277 -2.64 9.22 -5.65
CA VAL A 277 -2.83 8.41 -4.44
C VAL A 277 -1.48 8.16 -3.78
N ILE A 278 -1.37 8.54 -2.53
CA ILE A 278 -0.27 8.16 -1.65
C ILE A 278 -0.71 6.91 -0.92
N LEU A 279 -0.02 5.80 -1.15
CA LEU A 279 -0.41 4.48 -0.65
C LEU A 279 0.50 4.05 0.50
N THR A 280 -0.11 3.60 1.59
CA THR A 280 0.55 3.11 2.81
C THR A 280 -0.22 1.92 3.38
N GLY A 281 0.31 1.26 4.40
CA GLY A 281 -0.38 0.15 5.08
C GLY A 281 0.20 -1.23 4.78
N TYR A 282 -0.60 -2.28 4.88
CA TYR A 282 -0.13 -3.67 4.96
C TYR A 282 -0.92 -4.62 4.06
N ALA A 283 -0.30 -5.74 3.69
CA ALA A 283 1.13 -6.00 3.66
C ALA A 283 1.60 -6.09 2.22
N THR A 284 2.86 -5.76 1.96
CA THR A 284 3.41 -5.66 0.59
C THR A 284 3.41 -6.98 -0.18
N ASP A 285 3.41 -8.09 0.51
CA ASP A 285 3.33 -9.44 -0.04
C ASP A 285 1.90 -9.98 -0.15
N MET A 286 0.89 -9.17 0.17
CA MET A 286 -0.52 -9.56 0.19
C MET A 286 -1.47 -8.44 -0.28
N CYS A 287 -2.31 -7.98 0.64
CA CYS A 287 -3.44 -7.09 0.39
C CYS A 287 -3.06 -5.71 -0.12
N PHE A 288 -1.88 -5.22 0.25
CA PHE A 288 -1.35 -3.96 -0.27
C PHE A 288 -1.30 -3.94 -1.81
N CYS A 289 -0.99 -5.08 -2.43
CA CYS A 289 -0.99 -5.22 -3.88
C CYS A 289 -2.39 -5.49 -4.43
N ALA A 290 -3.11 -6.45 -3.86
CA ALA A 290 -4.24 -7.13 -4.50
C ALA A 290 -5.52 -7.09 -3.66
N THR A 291 -5.95 -5.92 -3.20
CA THR A 291 -7.27 -5.70 -2.60
C THR A 291 -8.04 -4.62 -3.36
N THR A 292 -9.27 -4.32 -2.95
CA THR A 292 -10.12 -3.30 -3.58
C THR A 292 -9.40 -1.97 -3.75
N ALA A 293 -8.76 -1.45 -2.71
CA ALA A 293 -7.93 -0.25 -2.76
C ALA A 293 -6.42 -0.56 -2.81
N GLY A 294 -6.04 -1.71 -3.35
CA GLY A 294 -4.65 -2.12 -3.52
C GLY A 294 -4.01 -1.51 -4.76
N TYR A 295 -2.68 -1.61 -4.82
CA TYR A 295 -1.89 -1.01 -5.90
C TYR A 295 -2.32 -1.45 -7.30
N GLU A 296 -2.58 -2.76 -7.51
CA GLU A 296 -2.96 -3.32 -8.82
C GLU A 296 -4.25 -2.70 -9.39
N ASN A 297 -5.16 -2.31 -8.52
CA ASN A 297 -6.39 -1.64 -8.90
C ASN A 297 -6.16 -0.14 -9.11
N LEU A 298 -5.64 0.54 -8.09
CA LEU A 298 -5.47 1.99 -8.12
C LEU A 298 -4.57 2.47 -9.28
N SER A 299 -3.52 1.72 -9.61
CA SER A 299 -2.58 2.08 -10.68
C SER A 299 -3.17 2.03 -12.09
N LYS A 300 -4.39 1.51 -12.26
CA LYS A 300 -5.11 1.53 -13.55
C LYS A 300 -5.65 2.92 -13.90
N ASP A 301 -5.94 3.73 -12.88
CA ASP A 301 -6.67 5.00 -13.05
C ASP A 301 -5.98 6.20 -12.40
N PHE A 302 -4.98 6.00 -11.51
CA PHE A 302 -4.38 7.07 -10.71
C PHE A 302 -2.85 6.99 -10.73
N ASN A 303 -2.19 8.13 -10.51
CA ASN A 303 -0.77 8.16 -10.17
C ASN A 303 -0.61 7.67 -8.72
N VAL A 304 -0.05 6.49 -8.52
CA VAL A 304 0.12 5.88 -7.21
C VAL A 304 1.57 5.99 -6.74
N PHE A 305 1.75 6.59 -5.57
CA PHE A 305 3.03 6.73 -4.90
C PHE A 305 3.04 5.93 -3.61
N LEU A 306 3.85 4.90 -3.55
CA LEU A 306 4.00 4.09 -2.35
C LEU A 306 4.99 4.74 -1.39
N VAL A 307 4.63 4.87 -0.11
CA VAL A 307 5.56 5.27 0.95
C VAL A 307 6.22 4.01 1.50
N GLY A 308 7.43 3.71 1.01
CA GLY A 308 8.13 2.45 1.31
C GLY A 308 8.40 2.20 2.79
N ASP A 309 8.69 3.27 3.54
CA ASP A 309 8.91 3.17 4.99
C ASP A 309 7.61 3.03 5.80
N ALA A 310 6.45 3.27 5.17
CA ALA A 310 5.14 3.19 5.81
C ALA A 310 4.35 1.93 5.39
N THR A 311 5.04 0.84 5.14
CA THR A 311 4.49 -0.47 4.84
C THR A 311 5.43 -1.57 5.28
N LEU A 312 4.93 -2.79 5.48
CA LEU A 312 5.71 -3.97 5.83
C LEU A 312 5.20 -5.18 5.07
N ALA A 313 6.07 -6.20 4.91
CA ALA A 313 5.67 -7.53 4.53
C ALA A 313 5.26 -8.35 5.76
N THR A 314 4.37 -9.33 5.60
CA THR A 314 4.06 -10.29 6.68
C THR A 314 5.22 -11.24 6.92
N PHE A 315 5.97 -11.52 5.90
CA PHE A 315 6.94 -12.60 5.83
C PHE A 315 8.37 -12.06 5.57
N PRO A 316 9.40 -12.66 6.20
CA PRO A 316 9.30 -13.60 7.29
C PRO A 316 8.92 -12.90 8.58
N ALA A 317 8.22 -13.65 9.39
CA ALA A 317 7.85 -13.21 10.70
C ALA A 317 9.07 -13.28 11.64
N ASN A 318 9.72 -12.16 11.89
CA ASN A 318 10.69 -12.02 12.95
C ASN A 318 10.64 -10.62 13.55
N SER A 319 11.18 -10.51 14.75
CA SER A 319 11.15 -9.27 15.53
C SER A 319 12.30 -8.31 15.24
N THR A 320 13.22 -8.69 14.35
CA THR A 320 14.37 -7.83 14.08
C THR A 320 13.94 -6.62 13.26
N PRO A 321 14.44 -5.42 13.60
CA PRO A 321 14.06 -4.20 12.88
C PRO A 321 14.43 -4.20 11.40
N LYS A 322 15.47 -4.92 11.03
CA LYS A 322 15.90 -5.07 9.62
C LYS A 322 15.00 -6.02 8.83
N TYR A 323 13.75 -6.07 9.21
CA TYR A 323 12.72 -6.82 8.51
C TYR A 323 13.32 -7.89 7.68
N ALA A 324 13.48 -8.96 8.21
CA ALA A 324 14.07 -10.09 7.60
C ALA A 324 14.24 -10.01 6.09
N THR A 325 15.24 -10.64 5.64
CA THR A 325 15.70 -10.68 4.24
C THR A 325 14.57 -10.81 3.21
N ASN A 326 13.45 -11.40 3.57
CA ASN A 326 12.34 -11.63 2.65
C ASN A 326 11.37 -10.46 2.50
N ALA A 327 11.37 -9.50 3.42
CA ALA A 327 10.77 -8.20 3.13
C ALA A 327 11.49 -7.56 1.94
N HIS A 328 12.81 -7.68 1.88
CA HIS A 328 13.60 -7.22 0.73
C HIS A 328 13.24 -7.95 -0.58
N ILE A 329 12.91 -9.25 -0.55
CA ILE A 329 12.46 -9.99 -1.74
C ILE A 329 11.10 -9.48 -2.20
N SER A 330 10.16 -9.27 -1.29
CA SER A 330 8.85 -8.66 -1.57
C SER A 330 9.04 -7.26 -2.15
N PHE A 331 9.88 -6.45 -1.55
CA PHE A 331 10.20 -5.11 -2.06
C PHE A 331 10.95 -5.12 -3.40
N ALA A 332 11.80 -6.10 -3.67
CA ALA A 332 12.47 -6.20 -4.96
C ALA A 332 11.47 -6.37 -6.11
N SER A 333 10.41 -7.13 -5.91
CA SER A 333 9.31 -7.24 -6.87
C SER A 333 8.56 -5.92 -7.01
N LEU A 334 8.23 -5.27 -5.90
CA LEU A 334 7.54 -3.99 -5.88
C LEU A 334 8.39 -2.86 -6.49
N ASN A 335 9.68 -2.82 -6.21
CA ASN A 335 10.59 -1.80 -6.76
C ASN A 335 10.60 -1.72 -8.29
N GLN A 336 10.23 -2.80 -8.97
CA GLN A 336 10.11 -2.83 -10.42
C GLN A 336 8.71 -2.43 -10.91
N LEU A 337 7.71 -2.63 -10.08
CA LEU A 337 6.31 -2.46 -10.45
C LEU A 337 5.73 -1.15 -9.92
N VAL A 338 6.26 -0.64 -8.83
CA VAL A 338 5.65 0.45 -8.05
C VAL A 338 6.56 1.67 -8.01
N THR A 339 5.98 2.84 -8.19
CA THR A 339 6.66 4.11 -7.97
C THR A 339 6.62 4.45 -6.48
N GLN A 340 7.79 4.48 -5.85
CA GLN A 340 7.92 4.77 -4.42
C GLN A 340 8.22 6.25 -4.18
N THR A 341 7.88 6.70 -2.99
CA THR A 341 8.10 8.08 -2.56
C THR A 341 9.37 8.18 -1.74
N SER A 342 10.29 9.07 -2.12
CA SER A 342 11.47 9.40 -1.31
C SER A 342 11.13 10.43 -0.23
N TRP A 343 10.36 11.46 -0.58
CA TRP A 343 9.86 12.46 0.36
C TRP A 343 8.68 13.25 -0.21
N ILE A 344 7.91 13.85 0.70
CA ILE A 344 6.78 14.72 0.40
C ILE A 344 6.90 15.98 1.26
N ARG A 345 6.75 17.14 0.67
CA ARG A 345 6.71 18.41 1.40
C ARG A 345 5.78 19.41 0.73
N LYS A 346 5.27 20.35 1.52
CA LYS A 346 4.54 21.50 1.02
C LYS A 346 5.50 22.40 0.24
N VAL A 347 5.04 22.90 -0.89
CA VAL A 347 5.76 23.93 -1.65
C VAL A 347 5.39 25.29 -1.02
N GLU A 348 6.40 26.03 -0.58
CA GLU A 348 6.21 27.43 -0.17
C GLU A 348 5.85 28.24 -1.42
N LYS A 349 4.74 29.01 -1.34
CA LYS A 349 4.26 29.87 -2.42
C LYS A 349 5.04 31.16 -2.49
#